data_5370c6d29c46e9402204a88ba0c0ed92
#
_entry.id   5370c6d29c46e9402204a88ba0c0ed92
#
_cell.length_a   1.000
_cell.length_b   1.000
_cell.length_c   1.000
_cell.angle_alpha   90.00
_cell.angle_beta   90.00
_cell.angle_gamma   90.00
#
_symmetry.space_group_name_H-M   'P 1'
#
loop_
_entity.id
_entity.type
_entity.pdbx_description
1 polymer ?
#
loop_
_entity_poly.entity_id
_entity_poly.type
_entity_poly.pdbx_seq_one_letter_code
_entity_poly.pdbx_strand_id
1 'polypeptide(L)'
;YRKRSGKEVAFFSALILLSNFEVHRAAFACRVDMVLTVFIVLALYGLYQWYEKGLKGFPWLATLFMGCATLTKGPIGILLPCLVTGVFLLMRGINFWKAFSRMCVVAVVSCIFPLIWYVAAYQQGGDNFISLVLEENLGRFMGKMSYESHENGIHYYFIMLAAGLLPYTLLLLFDLFSIKLSKPVVRLKAWWNQLCQMDPVRLFSLLSIVVIFVFYCIPKSKRSVYLLPIFPFIAYFLAEWIIALYNQRNKALKIFSVVICLLGGLLTLVFGVVRMGWIPESIFGGKHAAENIAYLHVLESMPMGIGGIVLILLPLILAIYLFVGPLKKKDFRAMTYTVVAAVFSIFLALDGVLQPSILNVKSDKRLAKDVMEFVPEGNLYSYIKVDMMRFFTINFYCGKSLSIWRPCRRLAITCVYYYIF
;
A
#
# COMPACT_ATOMS: atom_id res chain seq x y z
N TYR A 1 0.95 -18.32 8.09
CA TYR A 1 -0.40 -18.72 8.50
C TYR A 1 -0.77 -20.16 8.08
N ARG A 2 -0.43 -20.61 6.84
CA ARG A 2 -0.85 -21.93 6.32
C ARG A 2 -0.61 -23.11 7.28
N LYS A 3 0.56 -23.17 7.93
CA LYS A 3 0.93 -24.27 8.86
C LYS A 3 0.24 -24.16 10.23
N ARG A 4 -0.27 -22.99 10.61
CA ARG A 4 -0.74 -22.70 11.97
C ARG A 4 -2.22 -22.43 12.05
N SER A 5 -2.77 -21.69 11.09
CA SER A 5 -4.19 -21.30 11.06
C SER A 5 -4.98 -22.00 9.95
N GLY A 6 -4.32 -22.86 9.15
CA GLY A 6 -4.94 -23.63 8.09
C GLY A 6 -4.82 -23.01 6.69
N LYS A 7 -5.12 -23.84 5.67
CA LYS A 7 -4.97 -23.46 4.25
C LYS A 7 -5.95 -22.36 3.84
N GLU A 8 -7.18 -22.44 4.33
CA GLU A 8 -8.27 -21.54 3.96
C GLU A 8 -8.02 -20.11 4.49
N VAL A 9 -7.62 -19.99 5.76
CA VAL A 9 -7.23 -18.70 6.36
C VAL A 9 -6.07 -18.09 5.60
N ALA A 10 -5.04 -18.87 5.29
CA ALA A 10 -3.89 -18.36 4.55
C ALA A 10 -4.25 -17.90 3.13
N PHE A 11 -5.13 -18.62 2.44
CA PHE A 11 -5.62 -18.27 1.11
C PHE A 11 -6.40 -16.96 1.13
N PHE A 12 -7.40 -16.84 2.01
CA PHE A 12 -8.17 -15.60 2.14
C PHE A 12 -7.30 -14.43 2.60
N SER A 13 -6.36 -14.63 3.53
CA SER A 13 -5.43 -13.58 3.96
C SER A 13 -4.63 -13.01 2.79
N ALA A 14 -4.14 -13.87 1.89
CA ALA A 14 -3.40 -13.44 0.72
C ALA A 14 -4.27 -12.65 -0.27
N LEU A 15 -5.48 -13.16 -0.58
CA LEU A 15 -6.40 -12.48 -1.49
C LEU A 15 -6.89 -11.14 -0.92
N ILE A 16 -7.24 -11.08 0.36
CA ILE A 16 -7.66 -9.86 1.03
C ILE A 16 -6.51 -8.83 1.02
N LEU A 17 -5.27 -9.26 1.28
CA LEU A 17 -4.11 -8.38 1.22
C LEU A 17 -3.94 -7.75 -0.16
N LEU A 18 -4.02 -8.55 -1.22
CA LEU A 18 -3.83 -8.11 -2.60
C LEU A 18 -4.99 -7.26 -3.12
N SER A 19 -6.19 -7.42 -2.56
CA SER A 19 -7.41 -6.76 -3.02
C SER A 19 -7.93 -5.68 -2.08
N ASN A 20 -7.14 -5.18 -1.13
CA ASN A 20 -7.48 -3.97 -0.40
C ASN A 20 -6.90 -2.74 -1.09
N PHE A 21 -7.63 -1.63 -0.98
CA PHE A 21 -7.35 -0.41 -1.73
C PHE A 21 -5.95 0.17 -1.47
N GLU A 22 -5.48 0.22 -0.21
CA GLU A 22 -4.21 0.91 0.09
C GLU A 22 -2.99 0.12 -0.40
N VAL A 23 -2.97 -1.22 -0.22
CA VAL A 23 -1.88 -2.07 -0.73
C VAL A 23 -1.85 -2.02 -2.25
N HIS A 24 -3.03 -2.13 -2.87
CA HIS A 24 -3.19 -2.05 -4.30
C HIS A 24 -2.66 -0.71 -4.86
N ARG A 25 -3.16 0.42 -4.33
CA ARG A 25 -2.74 1.76 -4.71
C ARG A 25 -1.24 1.99 -4.52
N ALA A 26 -0.67 1.50 -3.42
CA ALA A 26 0.75 1.67 -3.12
C ALA A 26 1.64 0.81 -4.04
N ALA A 27 1.19 -0.39 -4.43
CA ALA A 27 1.90 -1.27 -5.35
C ALA A 27 2.01 -0.61 -6.74
N PHE A 28 0.90 -0.07 -7.26
CA PHE A 28 0.89 0.61 -8.56
C PHE A 28 1.69 1.91 -8.58
N ALA A 29 1.72 2.65 -7.47
CA ALA A 29 2.49 3.88 -7.35
C ALA A 29 4.00 3.67 -7.20
N CYS A 30 4.52 2.43 -7.28
CA CYS A 30 5.93 2.07 -7.14
C CYS A 30 6.63 2.72 -5.93
N ARG A 31 5.93 2.78 -4.79
CA ARG A 31 6.43 3.47 -3.60
C ARG A 31 7.47 2.64 -2.88
N VAL A 32 8.53 3.30 -2.39
CA VAL A 32 9.54 2.70 -1.51
C VAL A 32 8.94 2.06 -0.26
N ASP A 33 7.77 2.56 0.20
CA ASP A 33 7.05 2.03 1.35
C ASP A 33 6.58 0.58 1.15
N MET A 34 6.32 0.15 -0.11
CA MET A 34 6.01 -1.25 -0.41
C MET A 34 7.23 -2.16 -0.20
N VAL A 35 8.41 -1.73 -0.66
CA VAL A 35 9.67 -2.46 -0.46
C VAL A 35 10.01 -2.55 1.04
N LEU A 36 9.86 -1.43 1.76
CA LEU A 36 9.99 -1.39 3.22
C LEU A 36 9.04 -2.37 3.90
N THR A 37 7.78 -2.40 3.49
CA THR A 37 6.76 -3.30 4.03
C THR A 37 7.14 -4.76 3.85
N VAL A 38 7.59 -5.16 2.67
CA VAL A 38 8.05 -6.52 2.40
C VAL A 38 9.17 -6.92 3.34
N PHE A 39 10.20 -6.09 3.49
CA PHE A 39 11.33 -6.39 4.35
C PHE A 39 10.96 -6.41 5.84
N ILE A 40 10.11 -5.50 6.32
CA ILE A 40 9.62 -5.52 7.71
C ILE A 40 8.82 -6.80 7.98
N VAL A 41 7.91 -7.19 7.08
CA VAL A 41 7.09 -8.39 7.26
C VAL A 41 7.94 -9.66 7.23
N LEU A 42 8.93 -9.74 6.34
CA LEU A 42 9.87 -10.87 6.28
C LEU A 42 10.77 -10.92 7.52
N ALA A 43 11.22 -9.77 8.02
CA ALA A 43 11.97 -9.69 9.27
C ALA A 43 11.13 -10.18 10.47
N LEU A 44 9.89 -9.70 10.61
CA LEU A 44 8.94 -10.14 11.63
C LEU A 44 8.67 -11.64 11.55
N TYR A 45 8.48 -12.16 10.34
CA TYR A 45 8.31 -13.60 10.14
C TYR A 45 9.54 -14.40 10.57
N GLY A 46 10.74 -13.95 10.22
CA GLY A 46 12.00 -14.58 10.64
C GLY A 46 12.22 -14.54 12.15
N LEU A 47 11.88 -13.41 12.80
CA LEU A 47 11.95 -13.27 14.26
C LEU A 47 10.91 -14.16 14.97
N TYR A 48 9.71 -14.27 14.41
CA TYR A 48 8.69 -15.18 14.91
C TYR A 48 9.15 -16.66 14.80
N GLN A 49 9.73 -17.05 13.68
CA GLN A 49 10.31 -18.39 13.53
C GLN A 49 11.43 -18.66 14.54
N TRP A 50 12.25 -17.66 14.83
CA TRP A 50 13.28 -17.78 15.84
C TRP A 50 12.70 -17.99 17.25
N TYR A 51 11.59 -17.29 17.58
CA TYR A 51 10.84 -17.57 18.81
C TYR A 51 10.34 -19.01 18.86
N GLU A 52 9.75 -19.55 17.79
CA GLU A 52 9.27 -20.94 17.73
C GLU A 52 10.39 -21.97 17.95
N LYS A 53 11.61 -21.66 17.55
CA LYS A 53 12.80 -22.48 17.81
C LYS A 53 13.31 -22.32 19.25
N GLY A 54 12.57 -21.69 20.15
CA GLY A 54 12.97 -21.42 21.53
C GLY A 54 14.09 -20.40 21.65
N LEU A 55 14.23 -19.50 20.67
CA LEU A 55 15.30 -18.51 20.57
C LEU A 55 16.70 -19.14 20.49
N LYS A 56 16.80 -20.35 19.94
CA LYS A 56 18.09 -21.03 19.71
C LYS A 56 18.73 -20.53 18.41
N GLY A 57 20.07 -20.45 18.42
CA GLY A 57 20.83 -19.89 17.30
C GLY A 57 20.62 -18.40 17.11
N PHE A 58 21.05 -17.88 15.96
CA PHE A 58 20.91 -16.47 15.60
C PHE A 58 20.01 -16.30 14.38
N PRO A 59 19.10 -15.31 14.32
CA PRO A 59 18.13 -15.15 13.23
C PRO A 59 18.70 -14.38 12.03
N TRP A 60 19.74 -14.93 11.38
CA TRP A 60 20.48 -14.28 10.27
C TRP A 60 19.60 -13.72 9.17
N LEU A 61 18.57 -14.46 8.75
CA LEU A 61 17.69 -14.02 7.69
C LEU A 61 16.83 -12.82 8.10
N ALA A 62 16.41 -12.80 9.37
CA ALA A 62 15.66 -11.65 9.89
C ALA A 62 16.55 -10.40 9.97
N THR A 63 17.80 -10.54 10.44
CA THR A 63 18.76 -9.41 10.50
C THR A 63 19.09 -8.88 9.11
N LEU A 64 19.24 -9.76 8.11
CA LEU A 64 19.42 -9.34 6.72
C LEU A 64 18.22 -8.50 6.23
N PHE A 65 16.99 -8.96 6.44
CA PHE A 65 15.80 -8.21 6.03
C PHE A 65 15.66 -6.89 6.80
N MET A 66 16.02 -6.84 8.09
CA MET A 66 16.04 -5.59 8.85
C MET A 66 17.08 -4.60 8.28
N GLY A 67 18.24 -5.09 7.86
CA GLY A 67 19.25 -4.28 7.17
C GLY A 67 18.75 -3.75 5.82
N CYS A 68 18.11 -4.59 4.99
CA CYS A 68 17.50 -4.16 3.73
C CYS A 68 16.37 -3.14 3.96
N ALA A 69 15.55 -3.32 5.00
CA ALA A 69 14.52 -2.36 5.38
C ALA A 69 15.13 -1.00 5.77
N THR A 70 16.26 -1.03 6.48
CA THR A 70 16.99 0.19 6.89
C THR A 70 17.59 0.92 5.69
N LEU A 71 18.13 0.22 4.72
CA LEU A 71 18.59 0.82 3.46
C LEU A 71 17.43 1.43 2.66
N THR A 72 16.23 0.86 2.79
CA THR A 72 15.05 1.37 2.08
C THR A 72 14.54 2.69 2.66
N LYS A 73 14.47 2.83 3.98
CA LYS A 73 13.86 4.01 4.62
C LYS A 73 14.43 4.37 6.01
N GLY A 74 15.68 4.04 6.27
CA GLY A 74 16.37 4.42 7.51
C GLY A 74 16.04 3.54 8.71
N PRO A 75 16.30 4.01 9.95
CA PRO A 75 16.32 3.21 11.18
C PRO A 75 15.01 2.49 11.52
N ILE A 76 13.89 2.91 10.96
CA ILE A 76 12.57 2.29 11.15
C ILE A 76 12.60 0.81 10.76
N GLY A 77 13.44 0.43 9.78
CA GLY A 77 13.60 -0.96 9.33
C GLY A 77 14.09 -1.91 10.42
N ILE A 78 14.84 -1.42 11.40
CA ILE A 78 15.31 -2.19 12.56
C ILE A 78 14.39 -1.97 13.76
N LEU A 79 13.99 -0.73 13.99
CA LEU A 79 13.26 -0.34 15.19
C LEU A 79 11.89 -1.06 15.29
N LEU A 80 11.10 -1.07 14.22
CA LEU A 80 9.77 -1.68 14.26
C LEU A 80 9.80 -3.20 14.53
N PRO A 81 10.60 -4.03 13.83
CA PRO A 81 10.68 -5.44 14.11
C PRO A 81 11.18 -5.74 15.53
N CYS A 82 12.15 -4.96 16.03
CA CYS A 82 12.65 -5.10 17.41
C CYS A 82 11.59 -4.75 18.46
N LEU A 83 10.83 -3.65 18.26
CA LEU A 83 9.77 -3.25 19.17
C LEU A 83 8.65 -4.30 19.22
N VAL A 84 8.15 -4.72 18.06
CA VAL A 84 7.08 -5.74 17.98
C VAL A 84 7.52 -7.02 18.65
N THR A 85 8.70 -7.52 18.30
CA THR A 85 9.23 -8.79 18.85
C THR A 85 9.55 -8.67 20.33
N GLY A 86 10.14 -7.54 20.75
CA GLY A 86 10.44 -7.28 22.16
C GLY A 86 9.19 -7.32 23.02
N VAL A 87 8.14 -6.58 22.64
CA VAL A 87 6.84 -6.58 23.35
C VAL A 87 6.22 -7.99 23.36
N PHE A 88 6.28 -8.70 22.25
CA PHE A 88 5.78 -10.07 22.16
C PHE A 88 6.51 -11.02 23.13
N LEU A 89 7.85 -10.97 23.18
CA LEU A 89 8.64 -11.81 24.07
C LEU A 89 8.31 -11.54 25.55
N LEU A 90 8.11 -10.27 25.92
CA LEU A 90 7.71 -9.88 27.27
C LEU A 90 6.31 -10.44 27.61
N MET A 91 5.34 -10.33 26.72
CA MET A 91 4.00 -10.89 26.92
C MET A 91 4.00 -12.43 26.99
N ARG A 92 4.98 -13.08 26.37
CA ARG A 92 5.21 -14.53 26.48
C ARG A 92 6.02 -14.93 27.74
N GLY A 93 6.25 -14.01 28.67
CA GLY A 93 6.90 -14.26 29.95
C GLY A 93 8.43 -14.38 29.87
N ILE A 94 9.05 -13.97 28.77
CA ILE A 94 10.51 -13.91 28.68
C ILE A 94 11.01 -12.73 29.56
N ASN A 95 12.01 -12.97 30.38
CA ASN A 95 12.61 -11.95 31.22
C ASN A 95 13.03 -10.72 30.41
N PHE A 96 12.77 -9.52 30.96
CA PHE A 96 13.06 -8.24 30.29
C PHE A 96 14.50 -8.14 29.79
N TRP A 97 15.48 -8.40 30.66
CA TRP A 97 16.89 -8.27 30.28
C TRP A 97 17.30 -9.28 29.20
N LYS A 98 16.70 -10.48 29.22
CA LYS A 98 16.94 -11.49 28.20
C LYS A 98 16.31 -11.10 26.85
N ALA A 99 15.11 -10.55 26.85
CA ALA A 99 14.46 -10.05 25.64
C ALA A 99 15.22 -8.83 25.09
N PHE A 100 15.53 -7.86 25.94
CA PHE A 100 16.23 -6.63 25.58
C PHE A 100 17.62 -6.90 25.01
N SER A 101 18.48 -7.67 25.71
CA SER A 101 19.81 -7.99 25.21
C SER A 101 19.80 -8.70 23.87
N ARG A 102 18.85 -9.62 23.65
CA ARG A 102 18.71 -10.31 22.36
C ARG A 102 18.28 -9.37 21.26
N MET A 103 17.33 -8.47 21.52
CA MET A 103 16.92 -7.48 20.55
C MET A 103 18.04 -6.48 20.23
N CYS A 104 18.83 -6.08 21.22
CA CYS A 104 20.01 -5.25 21.00
C CYS A 104 21.05 -5.93 20.10
N VAL A 105 21.36 -7.21 20.34
CA VAL A 105 22.31 -7.95 19.49
C VAL A 105 21.78 -8.07 18.07
N VAL A 106 20.49 -8.41 17.89
CA VAL A 106 19.84 -8.46 16.57
C VAL A 106 19.89 -7.10 15.88
N ALA A 107 19.60 -6.01 16.59
CA ALA A 107 19.64 -4.66 16.05
C ALA A 107 21.06 -4.26 15.59
N VAL A 108 22.07 -4.49 16.45
CA VAL A 108 23.47 -4.17 16.14
C VAL A 108 23.96 -4.93 14.90
N VAL A 109 23.69 -6.24 14.83
CA VAL A 109 24.08 -7.05 13.67
C VAL A 109 23.33 -6.59 12.41
N SER A 110 22.05 -6.18 12.52
CA SER A 110 21.29 -5.66 11.40
C SER A 110 21.82 -4.32 10.88
N CYS A 111 22.54 -3.54 11.70
CA CYS A 111 23.15 -2.27 11.27
C CYS A 111 24.41 -2.47 10.42
N ILE A 112 25.08 -3.63 10.47
CA ILE A 112 26.37 -3.83 9.80
C ILE A 112 26.26 -3.58 8.30
N PHE A 113 25.27 -4.18 7.66
CA PHE A 113 25.06 -4.05 6.21
C PHE A 113 24.67 -2.61 5.77
N PRO A 114 23.69 -1.93 6.38
CA PRO A 114 23.42 -0.53 6.12
C PRO A 114 24.61 0.40 6.39
N LEU A 115 25.37 0.15 7.44
CA LEU A 115 26.50 0.99 7.84
C LEU A 115 27.56 1.07 6.74
N ILE A 116 27.84 -0.03 6.06
CA ILE A 116 28.79 -0.06 4.93
C ILE A 116 28.35 0.95 3.85
N TRP A 117 27.06 0.97 3.49
CA TRP A 117 26.52 1.92 2.52
C TRP A 117 26.57 3.36 3.02
N TYR A 118 26.19 3.61 4.29
CA TYR A 118 26.21 4.96 4.86
C TYR A 118 27.63 5.52 4.91
N VAL A 119 28.65 4.70 5.24
CA VAL A 119 30.05 5.11 5.23
C VAL A 119 30.51 5.45 3.80
N ALA A 120 30.19 4.61 2.81
CA ALA A 120 30.54 4.88 1.42
C ALA A 120 29.85 6.16 0.89
N ALA A 121 28.58 6.36 1.23
CA ALA A 121 27.83 7.56 0.85
C ALA A 121 28.38 8.83 1.53
N TYR A 122 28.83 8.72 2.77
CA TYR A 122 29.50 9.82 3.46
C TYR A 122 30.82 10.22 2.80
N GLN A 123 31.62 9.24 2.36
CA GLN A 123 32.87 9.51 1.64
C GLN A 123 32.64 10.31 0.34
N GLN A 124 31.48 10.19 -0.29
CA GLN A 124 31.11 10.94 -1.51
C GLN A 124 30.42 12.26 -1.21
N GLY A 125 29.53 12.31 -0.23
CA GLY A 125 28.65 13.46 0.03
C GLY A 125 29.06 14.34 1.22
N GLY A 126 30.02 13.88 2.04
CA GLY A 126 30.52 14.63 3.20
C GLY A 126 29.45 15.04 4.21
N ASP A 127 29.63 16.19 4.84
CA ASP A 127 28.73 16.70 5.89
C ASP A 127 27.32 17.03 5.36
N ASN A 128 27.20 17.37 4.08
CA ASN A 128 25.89 17.61 3.45
C ASN A 128 25.04 16.34 3.42
N PHE A 129 25.66 15.17 3.21
CA PHE A 129 24.96 13.89 3.27
C PHE A 129 24.47 13.58 4.70
N ILE A 130 25.31 13.80 5.72
CA ILE A 130 24.90 13.56 7.12
C ILE A 130 23.77 14.51 7.53
N SER A 131 23.86 15.79 7.20
CA SER A 131 22.80 16.74 7.52
C SER A 131 21.46 16.35 6.93
N LEU A 132 21.44 15.89 5.66
CA LEU A 132 20.27 15.37 4.99
C LEU A 132 19.71 14.10 5.67
N VAL A 133 20.56 13.16 6.03
CA VAL A 133 20.17 11.93 6.74
C VAL A 133 19.55 12.24 8.11
N LEU A 134 20.14 13.18 8.85
CA LEU A 134 19.63 13.60 10.16
C LEU A 134 18.29 14.32 10.02
N GLU A 135 18.16 15.24 9.05
CA GLU A 135 16.91 15.95 8.79
C GLU A 135 15.79 14.98 8.39
N GLU A 136 16.03 14.08 7.45
CA GLU A 136 15.02 13.13 6.95
C GLU A 136 14.58 12.10 8.00
N ASN A 137 15.45 11.68 8.89
CA ASN A 137 15.12 10.68 9.91
C ASN A 137 14.70 11.32 11.24
N LEU A 138 15.55 12.19 11.81
CA LEU A 138 15.32 12.76 13.14
C LEU A 138 14.45 14.02 13.05
N GLY A 139 14.75 14.92 12.10
CA GLY A 139 14.00 16.14 11.85
C GLY A 139 12.53 15.84 11.54
N ARG A 140 12.28 14.88 10.67
CA ARG A 140 10.92 14.41 10.34
C ARG A 140 10.19 13.82 11.54
N PHE A 141 10.87 13.03 12.35
CA PHE A 141 10.28 12.45 13.57
C PHE A 141 9.90 13.54 14.59
N MET A 142 10.76 14.53 14.77
CA MET A 142 10.54 15.65 15.70
C MET A 142 9.63 16.76 15.13
N GLY A 143 9.27 16.71 13.85
CA GLY A 143 8.54 17.79 13.17
C GLY A 143 9.36 19.07 12.95
N LYS A 144 10.69 18.92 12.83
CA LYS A 144 11.64 20.00 12.53
C LYS A 144 12.22 19.79 11.14
N MET A 145 11.43 20.13 10.13
CA MET A 145 11.82 20.03 8.71
C MET A 145 12.02 21.44 8.13
N SER A 146 12.96 21.59 7.20
CA SER A 146 13.18 22.82 6.43
C SER A 146 12.06 23.08 5.40
N TYR A 147 11.21 22.12 5.13
CA TYR A 147 10.08 22.20 4.19
C TYR A 147 8.78 21.66 4.82
N GLU A 148 7.63 22.02 4.22
CA GLU A 148 6.33 21.61 4.69
C GLU A 148 6.21 20.08 4.79
N SER A 149 5.95 19.58 5.99
CA SER A 149 5.67 18.17 6.24
C SER A 149 4.15 17.96 6.29
N HIS A 150 3.71 16.74 5.94
CA HIS A 150 2.29 16.36 6.01
C HIS A 150 1.85 16.21 7.47
N GLU A 151 1.60 17.32 8.16
CA GLU A 151 1.15 17.32 9.54
C GLU A 151 -0.34 17.00 9.62
N ASN A 152 -0.66 15.90 10.30
CA ASN A 152 -2.01 15.44 10.48
C ASN A 152 -2.24 14.95 11.93
N GLY A 153 -3.47 15.11 12.42
CA GLY A 153 -3.87 14.54 13.71
C GLY A 153 -3.96 13.01 13.68
N ILE A 154 -4.07 12.40 14.86
CA ILE A 154 -4.16 10.92 14.99
C ILE A 154 -5.39 10.37 14.26
N HIS A 155 -6.50 11.12 14.22
CA HIS A 155 -7.73 10.74 13.52
C HIS A 155 -7.51 10.44 12.03
N TYR A 156 -6.50 11.05 11.40
CA TYR A 156 -6.13 10.79 10.01
C TYR A 156 -5.86 9.30 9.76
N TYR A 157 -5.14 8.62 10.65
CA TYR A 157 -4.84 7.21 10.46
C TYR A 157 -6.07 6.30 10.57
N PHE A 158 -7.05 6.64 11.42
CA PHE A 158 -8.30 5.87 11.48
C PHE A 158 -9.10 6.00 10.18
N ILE A 159 -9.18 7.20 9.61
CA ILE A 159 -9.84 7.45 8.34
C ILE A 159 -9.11 6.71 7.20
N MET A 160 -7.77 6.84 7.15
CA MET A 160 -6.96 6.21 6.12
C MET A 160 -6.97 4.68 6.22
N LEU A 161 -7.01 4.12 7.43
CA LEU A 161 -7.14 2.69 7.63
C LEU A 161 -8.51 2.18 7.16
N ALA A 162 -9.59 2.90 7.52
CA ALA A 162 -10.93 2.55 7.06
C ALA A 162 -11.06 2.62 5.52
N ALA A 163 -10.54 3.67 4.90
CA ALA A 163 -10.51 3.81 3.44
C ALA A 163 -9.58 2.77 2.77
N GLY A 164 -8.41 2.55 3.37
CA GLY A 164 -7.41 1.64 2.83
C GLY A 164 -7.82 0.17 2.84
N LEU A 165 -8.70 -0.22 3.76
CA LEU A 165 -9.25 -1.57 3.85
C LEU A 165 -10.47 -1.78 2.94
N LEU A 166 -10.92 -0.79 2.17
CA LEU A 166 -11.99 -1.00 1.19
C LEU A 166 -11.60 -2.13 0.22
N PRO A 167 -12.58 -2.99 -0.17
CA PRO A 167 -14.00 -2.91 0.17
C PRO A 167 -14.38 -3.59 1.49
N TYR A 168 -13.45 -4.24 2.19
CA TYR A 168 -13.73 -5.03 3.41
C TYR A 168 -14.26 -4.19 4.57
N THR A 169 -13.97 -2.90 4.61
CA THR A 169 -14.57 -1.96 5.57
C THR A 169 -16.10 -1.92 5.47
N LEU A 170 -16.65 -2.09 4.24
CA LEU A 170 -18.11 -2.18 4.06
C LEU A 170 -18.68 -3.43 4.75
N LEU A 171 -17.97 -4.55 4.70
CA LEU A 171 -18.39 -5.75 5.41
C LEU A 171 -18.42 -5.52 6.93
N LEU A 172 -17.40 -4.83 7.49
CA LEU A 172 -17.38 -4.44 8.90
C LEU A 172 -18.58 -3.57 9.24
N LEU A 173 -18.91 -2.57 8.41
CA LEU A 173 -20.07 -1.71 8.61
C LEU A 173 -21.37 -2.51 8.58
N PHE A 174 -21.56 -3.43 7.62
CA PHE A 174 -22.78 -4.25 7.55
C PHE A 174 -22.92 -5.18 8.73
N ASP A 175 -21.79 -5.72 9.25
CA ASP A 175 -21.84 -6.61 10.43
C ASP A 175 -22.15 -5.83 11.72
N LEU A 176 -21.67 -4.59 11.86
CA LEU A 176 -22.01 -3.73 13.01
C LEU A 176 -23.54 -3.55 13.17
N PHE A 177 -24.28 -3.45 12.07
CA PHE A 177 -25.75 -3.39 12.12
C PHE A 177 -26.40 -4.73 12.49
N SER A 178 -25.64 -5.82 12.44
CA SER A 178 -26.11 -7.18 12.77
C SER A 178 -25.80 -7.57 14.22
N ILE A 179 -24.88 -6.86 14.88
CA ILE A 179 -24.43 -7.17 16.24
C ILE A 179 -25.45 -6.64 17.25
N LYS A 180 -26.08 -7.54 18.01
CA LYS A 180 -26.78 -7.17 19.24
C LYS A 180 -25.73 -6.83 20.30
N LEU A 181 -25.56 -5.56 20.61
CA LEU A 181 -24.67 -5.09 21.68
C LEU A 181 -25.13 -5.63 23.03
N SER A 182 -24.62 -6.78 23.44
CA SER A 182 -24.65 -7.19 24.84
C SER A 182 -23.54 -6.41 25.56
N LYS A 183 -23.89 -5.74 26.67
CA LYS A 183 -22.92 -4.93 27.43
C LYS A 183 -21.77 -5.82 27.90
N PRO A 184 -20.54 -5.71 27.37
CA PRO A 184 -19.42 -6.47 27.88
C PRO A 184 -18.94 -5.81 29.17
N VAL A 185 -19.17 -6.43 30.30
CA VAL A 185 -18.44 -6.10 31.53
C VAL A 185 -17.03 -6.65 31.40
N VAL A 186 -16.16 -5.88 30.72
CA VAL A 186 -14.76 -6.26 30.55
C VAL A 186 -14.00 -5.91 31.81
N ARG A 187 -13.70 -6.94 32.63
CA ARG A 187 -12.71 -6.80 33.71
C ARG A 187 -11.33 -6.73 33.08
N LEU A 188 -10.64 -5.59 33.16
CA LEU A 188 -9.33 -5.34 32.56
C LEU A 188 -8.32 -6.49 32.84
N LYS A 189 -8.34 -7.05 34.04
CA LYS A 189 -7.47 -8.16 34.45
C LYS A 189 -7.79 -9.47 33.69
N ALA A 190 -9.07 -9.73 33.43
CA ALA A 190 -9.47 -10.90 32.66
C ALA A 190 -9.07 -10.76 31.17
N TRP A 191 -9.23 -9.57 30.61
CA TRP A 191 -8.81 -9.24 29.26
C TRP A 191 -7.29 -9.39 29.06
N TRP A 192 -6.49 -8.88 30.02
CA TRP A 192 -5.02 -9.05 30.00
C TRP A 192 -4.61 -10.52 30.01
N ASN A 193 -5.22 -11.32 30.88
CA ASN A 193 -4.95 -12.76 30.95
C ASN A 193 -5.34 -13.46 29.64
N GLN A 194 -6.46 -13.10 29.03
CA GLN A 194 -6.86 -13.64 27.73
C GLN A 194 -5.86 -13.29 26.63
N LEU A 195 -5.33 -12.07 26.60
CA LEU A 195 -4.29 -11.67 25.66
C LEU A 195 -3.01 -12.50 25.83
N CYS A 196 -2.53 -12.65 27.08
CA CYS A 196 -1.31 -13.42 27.34
C CYS A 196 -1.46 -14.92 27.03
N GLN A 197 -2.68 -15.46 27.13
CA GLN A 197 -3.01 -16.85 26.79
C GLN A 197 -3.39 -17.06 25.33
N MET A 198 -3.48 -15.98 24.53
CA MET A 198 -3.81 -16.05 23.11
C MET A 198 -2.80 -16.93 22.36
N ASP A 199 -3.27 -17.60 21.30
CA ASP A 199 -2.39 -18.32 20.37
C ASP A 199 -1.21 -17.46 19.93
N PRO A 200 0.03 -17.99 19.93
CA PRO A 200 1.22 -17.18 19.65
C PRO A 200 1.18 -16.45 18.30
N VAL A 201 0.62 -17.06 17.25
CA VAL A 201 0.51 -16.44 15.93
C VAL A 201 -0.46 -15.26 15.97
N ARG A 202 -1.62 -15.45 16.62
CA ARG A 202 -2.62 -14.39 16.76
C ARG A 202 -2.09 -13.24 17.60
N LEU A 203 -1.43 -13.54 18.73
CA LEU A 203 -0.83 -12.51 19.57
C LEU A 203 0.26 -11.72 18.82
N PHE A 204 1.17 -12.41 18.14
CA PHE A 204 2.21 -11.75 17.35
C PHE A 204 1.65 -10.87 16.25
N SER A 205 0.62 -11.34 15.54
CA SER A 205 -0.06 -10.58 14.50
C SER A 205 -0.77 -9.35 15.08
N LEU A 206 -1.46 -9.50 16.21
CA LEU A 206 -2.11 -8.39 16.91
C LEU A 206 -1.09 -7.33 17.37
N LEU A 207 0.01 -7.77 17.98
CA LEU A 207 1.08 -6.86 18.40
C LEU A 207 1.76 -6.17 17.23
N SER A 208 1.93 -6.85 16.10
CA SER A 208 2.43 -6.22 14.88
C SER A 208 1.52 -5.07 14.43
N ILE A 209 0.19 -5.23 14.51
CA ILE A 209 -0.74 -4.15 14.21
C ILE A 209 -0.62 -3.02 15.23
N VAL A 210 -0.77 -3.35 16.52
CA VAL A 210 -0.89 -2.34 17.58
C VAL A 210 0.41 -1.55 17.75
N VAL A 211 1.56 -2.22 17.84
CA VAL A 211 2.86 -1.57 18.07
C VAL A 211 3.24 -0.68 16.90
N ILE A 212 3.09 -1.15 15.67
CA ILE A 212 3.41 -0.35 14.48
C ILE A 212 2.45 0.84 14.35
N PHE A 213 1.15 0.64 14.58
CA PHE A 213 0.16 1.71 14.55
C PHE A 213 0.47 2.79 15.59
N VAL A 214 0.69 2.39 16.86
CA VAL A 214 1.02 3.32 17.95
C VAL A 214 2.32 4.06 17.66
N PHE A 215 3.34 3.38 17.16
CA PHE A 215 4.60 4.00 16.79
C PHE A 215 4.39 5.13 15.76
N TYR A 216 3.62 4.90 14.71
CA TYR A 216 3.37 5.93 13.71
C TYR A 216 2.40 7.03 14.16
N CYS A 217 1.63 6.82 15.23
CA CYS A 217 0.83 7.90 15.83
C CYS A 217 1.68 8.99 16.50
N ILE A 218 2.93 8.67 16.94
CA ILE A 218 3.80 9.58 17.68
C ILE A 218 4.31 10.75 16.80
N PRO A 219 4.89 10.53 15.60
CA PRO A 219 5.40 11.62 14.77
C PRO A 219 4.29 12.57 14.27
N LYS A 220 4.61 13.86 14.11
CA LYS A 220 3.69 14.86 13.55
C LYS A 220 3.37 14.58 12.08
N SER A 221 4.38 14.24 11.28
CA SER A 221 4.23 13.91 9.86
C SER A 221 3.59 12.54 9.69
N LYS A 222 2.41 12.49 9.06
CA LYS A 222 1.60 11.29 8.87
C LYS A 222 1.21 11.10 7.41
N ARG A 223 1.46 9.89 6.89
CA ARG A 223 1.03 9.46 5.54
C ARG A 223 0.37 8.08 5.63
N SER A 224 -0.67 7.83 4.83
CA SER A 224 -1.38 6.55 4.80
C SER A 224 -0.45 5.36 4.57
N VAL A 225 0.53 5.51 3.68
CA VAL A 225 1.51 4.47 3.31
C VAL A 225 2.41 4.02 4.46
N TYR A 226 2.53 4.77 5.55
CA TYR A 226 3.31 4.34 6.72
C TYR A 226 2.66 3.15 7.44
N LEU A 227 1.36 2.98 7.28
CA LEU A 227 0.62 1.85 7.85
C LEU A 227 0.69 0.58 7.00
N LEU A 228 1.30 0.59 5.81
CA LEU A 228 1.38 -0.59 4.94
C LEU A 228 1.87 -1.85 5.65
N PRO A 229 2.89 -1.81 6.56
CA PRO A 229 3.35 -3.01 7.25
C PRO A 229 2.32 -3.71 8.13
N ILE A 230 1.22 -3.04 8.54
CA ILE A 230 0.18 -3.68 9.35
C ILE A 230 -0.87 -4.42 8.50
N PHE A 231 -1.02 -4.12 7.23
CA PHE A 231 -2.06 -4.70 6.37
C PHE A 231 -2.00 -6.23 6.24
N PRO A 232 -0.82 -6.89 6.14
CA PRO A 232 -0.76 -8.36 6.12
C PRO A 232 -1.33 -9.02 7.38
N PHE A 233 -1.16 -8.37 8.54
CA PHE A 233 -1.68 -8.85 9.81
C PHE A 233 -3.17 -8.56 9.98
N ILE A 234 -3.66 -7.42 9.47
CA ILE A 234 -5.09 -7.12 9.41
C ILE A 234 -5.79 -8.10 8.46
N ALA A 235 -5.21 -8.39 7.29
CA ALA A 235 -5.76 -9.34 6.34
C ALA A 235 -5.90 -10.76 6.94
N TYR A 236 -5.00 -11.15 7.84
CA TYR A 236 -5.11 -12.39 8.59
C TYR A 236 -6.36 -12.42 9.48
N PHE A 237 -6.59 -11.38 10.28
CA PHE A 237 -7.78 -11.31 11.14
C PHE A 237 -9.08 -11.17 10.34
N LEU A 238 -9.06 -10.42 9.24
CA LEU A 238 -10.19 -10.33 8.32
C LEU A 238 -10.54 -11.69 7.70
N ALA A 239 -9.53 -12.50 7.35
CA ALA A 239 -9.75 -13.84 6.82
C ALA A 239 -10.40 -14.76 7.85
N GLU A 240 -9.90 -14.79 9.10
CA GLU A 240 -10.51 -15.56 10.19
C GLU A 240 -11.97 -15.11 10.44
N TRP A 241 -12.20 -13.80 10.44
CA TRP A 241 -13.54 -13.24 10.66
C TRP A 241 -14.50 -13.56 9.52
N ILE A 242 -14.10 -13.42 8.25
CA ILE A 242 -14.91 -13.80 7.09
C ILE A 242 -15.29 -15.29 7.14
N ILE A 243 -14.33 -16.15 7.52
CA ILE A 243 -14.59 -17.59 7.71
C ILE A 243 -15.61 -17.83 8.82
N ALA A 244 -15.53 -17.10 9.93
CA ALA A 244 -16.52 -17.18 10.99
C ALA A 244 -17.91 -16.73 10.50
N LEU A 245 -17.99 -15.62 9.72
CA LEU A 245 -19.25 -15.11 9.19
C LEU A 245 -19.94 -16.11 8.24
N TYR A 246 -19.21 -16.79 7.35
CA TYR A 246 -19.87 -17.76 6.49
C TYR A 246 -20.33 -19.01 7.24
N ASN A 247 -19.56 -19.48 8.24
CA ASN A 247 -19.96 -20.59 9.09
C ASN A 247 -21.24 -20.28 9.90
N GLN A 248 -21.37 -19.03 10.35
CA GLN A 248 -22.56 -18.52 11.07
C GLN A 248 -23.72 -18.16 10.14
N ARG A 249 -23.57 -18.26 8.82
CA ARG A 249 -24.55 -17.82 7.81
C ARG A 249 -24.99 -16.37 8.02
N ASN A 250 -24.04 -15.48 8.31
CA ASN A 250 -24.32 -14.10 8.68
C ASN A 250 -24.91 -13.29 7.51
N LYS A 251 -25.97 -12.52 7.80
CA LYS A 251 -26.65 -11.68 6.80
C LYS A 251 -25.75 -10.59 6.22
N ALA A 252 -24.82 -10.04 7.01
CA ALA A 252 -23.89 -9.03 6.54
C ALA A 252 -23.03 -9.51 5.38
N LEU A 253 -22.55 -10.77 5.45
CA LEU A 253 -21.79 -11.38 4.38
C LEU A 253 -22.61 -11.51 3.09
N LYS A 254 -23.90 -11.88 3.21
CA LYS A 254 -24.82 -11.92 2.06
C LYS A 254 -25.00 -10.54 1.42
N ILE A 255 -25.26 -9.50 2.24
CA ILE A 255 -25.43 -8.11 1.75
C ILE A 255 -24.15 -7.65 1.08
N PHE A 256 -23.01 -7.86 1.71
CA PHE A 256 -21.70 -7.51 1.16
C PHE A 256 -21.46 -8.16 -0.20
N SER A 257 -21.73 -9.48 -0.31
CA SER A 257 -21.57 -10.21 -1.57
C SER A 257 -22.44 -9.64 -2.69
N VAL A 258 -23.71 -9.34 -2.39
CA VAL A 258 -24.62 -8.72 -3.36
C VAL A 258 -24.14 -7.33 -3.78
N VAL A 259 -23.78 -6.47 -2.83
CA VAL A 259 -23.34 -5.09 -3.13
C VAL A 259 -22.09 -5.10 -3.99
N ILE A 260 -21.06 -5.88 -3.62
CA ILE A 260 -19.80 -5.91 -4.38
C ILE A 260 -20.00 -6.47 -5.79
N CYS A 261 -20.76 -7.55 -5.93
CA CYS A 261 -21.02 -8.12 -7.25
C CYS A 261 -21.86 -7.18 -8.13
N LEU A 262 -22.84 -6.47 -7.56
CA LEU A 262 -23.57 -5.43 -8.29
C LEU A 262 -22.68 -4.28 -8.74
N LEU A 263 -21.79 -3.81 -7.86
CA LEU A 263 -20.83 -2.75 -8.21
C LEU A 263 -19.87 -3.21 -9.32
N GLY A 264 -19.38 -4.45 -9.26
CA GLY A 264 -18.53 -5.02 -10.31
C GLY A 264 -19.26 -5.15 -11.65
N GLY A 265 -20.50 -5.65 -11.62
CA GLY A 265 -21.36 -5.73 -12.82
C GLY A 265 -21.65 -4.35 -13.40
N LEU A 266 -21.99 -3.38 -12.54
CA LEU A 266 -22.24 -1.99 -12.96
C LEU A 266 -20.98 -1.37 -13.59
N LEU A 267 -19.80 -1.58 -13.02
CA LEU A 267 -18.53 -1.12 -13.59
C LEU A 267 -18.34 -1.63 -15.03
N THR A 268 -18.60 -2.92 -15.26
CA THR A 268 -18.53 -3.51 -16.59
C THR A 268 -19.55 -2.87 -17.56
N LEU A 269 -20.79 -2.67 -17.12
CA LEU A 269 -21.82 -2.05 -17.95
C LEU A 269 -21.50 -0.59 -18.29
N VAL A 270 -21.06 0.19 -17.30
CA VAL A 270 -20.64 1.59 -17.52
C VAL A 270 -19.48 1.65 -18.51
N PHE A 271 -18.50 0.76 -18.38
CA PHE A 271 -17.42 0.68 -19.35
C PHE A 271 -17.92 0.34 -20.78
N GLY A 272 -18.90 -0.55 -20.88
CA GLY A 272 -19.57 -0.83 -22.16
C GLY A 272 -20.21 0.41 -22.78
N VAL A 273 -20.92 1.22 -21.97
CA VAL A 273 -21.52 2.49 -22.40
C VAL A 273 -20.45 3.48 -22.88
N VAL A 274 -19.34 3.60 -22.15
CA VAL A 274 -18.17 4.40 -22.57
C VAL A 274 -17.66 3.95 -23.93
N ARG A 275 -17.46 2.66 -24.11
CA ARG A 275 -16.95 2.07 -25.38
C ARG A 275 -17.86 2.29 -26.57
N MET A 276 -19.18 2.44 -26.36
CA MET A 276 -20.16 2.75 -27.42
C MET A 276 -20.21 4.25 -27.78
N GLY A 277 -19.43 5.11 -27.10
CA GLY A 277 -19.44 6.55 -27.32
C GLY A 277 -20.76 7.22 -26.90
N TRP A 278 -21.50 6.63 -25.97
CA TRP A 278 -22.80 7.14 -25.54
C TRP A 278 -22.72 8.20 -24.45
N ILE A 279 -21.53 8.53 -23.99
CA ILE A 279 -21.33 9.55 -22.96
C ILE A 279 -21.04 10.89 -23.64
N PRO A 280 -21.93 11.88 -23.55
CA PRO A 280 -21.71 13.18 -24.17
C PRO A 280 -20.66 13.98 -23.38
N GLU A 281 -19.76 14.66 -24.08
CA GLU A 281 -18.71 15.51 -23.49
C GLU A 281 -19.28 16.62 -22.60
N SER A 282 -20.51 17.05 -22.83
CA SER A 282 -21.19 18.09 -22.06
C SER A 282 -21.42 17.77 -20.59
N ILE A 283 -21.27 16.49 -20.19
CA ILE A 283 -21.33 16.07 -18.78
C ILE A 283 -20.11 16.59 -18.01
N PHE A 284 -18.98 16.78 -18.69
CA PHE A 284 -17.74 17.22 -18.06
C PHE A 284 -17.67 18.76 -18.03
N GLY A 285 -17.77 19.33 -16.83
CA GLY A 285 -17.65 20.77 -16.60
C GLY A 285 -16.54 21.11 -15.61
N GLY A 286 -16.23 22.41 -15.50
CA GLY A 286 -15.28 22.93 -14.50
C GLY A 286 -13.80 22.83 -14.91
N LYS A 287 -12.92 23.06 -13.94
CA LYS A 287 -11.48 23.22 -14.14
C LYS A 287 -10.78 22.03 -14.83
N HIS A 288 -11.29 20.83 -14.66
CA HIS A 288 -10.70 19.59 -15.16
C HIS A 288 -11.47 18.99 -16.35
N ALA A 289 -12.37 19.76 -16.99
CA ALA A 289 -13.20 19.27 -18.09
C ALA A 289 -12.36 18.70 -19.25
N ALA A 290 -11.37 19.45 -19.72
CA ALA A 290 -10.49 19.03 -20.82
C ALA A 290 -9.74 17.72 -20.52
N GLU A 291 -9.23 17.56 -19.29
CA GLU A 291 -8.54 16.36 -18.86
C GLU A 291 -9.49 15.15 -18.81
N ASN A 292 -10.70 15.34 -18.27
CA ASN A 292 -11.70 14.28 -18.19
C ASN A 292 -12.21 13.84 -19.56
N ILE A 293 -12.39 14.78 -20.51
CA ILE A 293 -12.73 14.50 -21.90
C ILE A 293 -11.59 13.69 -22.58
N ALA A 294 -10.33 14.06 -22.32
CA ALA A 294 -9.21 13.30 -22.86
C ALA A 294 -9.20 11.85 -22.34
N TYR A 295 -9.53 11.62 -21.06
CA TYR A 295 -9.68 10.26 -20.53
C TYR A 295 -10.83 9.51 -21.18
N LEU A 296 -11.98 10.17 -21.40
CA LEU A 296 -13.12 9.58 -22.08
C LEU A 296 -12.72 9.07 -23.47
N HIS A 297 -12.12 9.92 -24.31
CA HIS A 297 -11.71 9.55 -25.66
C HIS A 297 -10.70 8.42 -25.71
N VAL A 298 -9.75 8.38 -24.75
CA VAL A 298 -8.80 7.28 -24.66
C VAL A 298 -9.50 5.98 -24.30
N LEU A 299 -10.46 6.00 -23.37
CA LEU A 299 -11.22 4.81 -23.00
C LEU A 299 -12.14 4.33 -24.12
N GLU A 300 -12.68 5.24 -24.94
CA GLU A 300 -13.49 4.93 -26.13
C GLU A 300 -12.67 4.25 -27.23
N SER A 301 -11.47 4.77 -27.48
CA SER A 301 -10.66 4.38 -28.66
C SER A 301 -9.57 3.34 -28.34
N MET A 302 -9.27 3.03 -27.06
CA MET A 302 -8.17 2.13 -26.70
C MET A 302 -8.30 0.75 -27.35
N PRO A 303 -7.21 0.20 -27.91
CA PRO A 303 -7.23 -1.15 -28.45
C PRO A 303 -7.38 -2.16 -27.33
N MET A 304 -8.32 -3.09 -27.46
CA MET A 304 -8.54 -4.18 -26.50
C MET A 304 -8.25 -5.53 -27.15
N GLY A 305 -7.26 -6.23 -26.63
CA GLY A 305 -7.07 -7.65 -26.93
C GLY A 305 -8.06 -8.55 -26.17
N ILE A 306 -8.11 -9.82 -26.54
CA ILE A 306 -8.96 -10.83 -25.90
C ILE A 306 -8.80 -10.83 -24.36
N GLY A 307 -7.56 -10.72 -23.85
CA GLY A 307 -7.30 -10.65 -22.42
C GLY A 307 -7.98 -9.46 -21.73
N GLY A 308 -7.96 -8.28 -22.34
CA GLY A 308 -8.65 -7.10 -21.81
C GLY A 308 -10.16 -7.27 -21.75
N ILE A 309 -10.76 -7.87 -22.79
CA ILE A 309 -12.19 -8.18 -22.82
C ILE A 309 -12.56 -9.15 -21.69
N VAL A 310 -11.79 -10.21 -21.50
CA VAL A 310 -11.99 -11.17 -20.41
C VAL A 310 -11.92 -10.48 -19.04
N LEU A 311 -10.91 -9.64 -18.81
CA LEU A 311 -10.75 -8.93 -17.53
C LEU A 311 -11.93 -8.01 -17.22
N ILE A 312 -12.45 -7.28 -18.23
CA ILE A 312 -13.60 -6.38 -18.04
C ILE A 312 -14.91 -7.15 -17.82
N LEU A 313 -15.10 -8.29 -18.48
CA LEU A 313 -16.32 -9.08 -18.36
C LEU A 313 -16.35 -9.93 -17.07
N LEU A 314 -15.20 -10.24 -16.49
CA LEU A 314 -15.10 -11.12 -15.32
C LEU A 314 -15.93 -10.66 -14.11
N PRO A 315 -15.97 -9.38 -13.71
CA PRO A 315 -16.84 -8.93 -12.62
C PRO A 315 -18.32 -9.17 -12.89
N LEU A 316 -18.77 -8.94 -14.13
CA LEU A 316 -20.17 -9.20 -14.54
C LEU A 316 -20.50 -10.70 -14.51
N ILE A 317 -19.61 -11.55 -15.01
CA ILE A 317 -19.78 -13.01 -14.99
C ILE A 317 -19.90 -13.49 -13.54
N LEU A 318 -19.05 -13.00 -12.64
CA LEU A 318 -19.13 -13.37 -11.22
C LEU A 318 -20.40 -12.85 -10.54
N ALA A 319 -20.89 -11.66 -10.94
CA ALA A 319 -22.17 -11.17 -10.47
C ALA A 319 -23.32 -12.09 -10.91
N ILE A 320 -23.39 -12.46 -12.18
CA ILE A 320 -24.40 -13.39 -12.70
C ILE A 320 -24.30 -14.74 -11.96
N TYR A 321 -23.10 -15.30 -11.81
CA TYR A 321 -22.87 -16.53 -11.08
C TYR A 321 -23.39 -16.46 -9.66
N LEU A 322 -23.15 -15.36 -8.92
CA LEU A 322 -23.66 -15.16 -7.57
C LEU A 322 -25.19 -15.28 -7.51
N PHE A 323 -25.88 -14.56 -8.41
CA PHE A 323 -27.35 -14.50 -8.41
C PHE A 323 -28.02 -15.80 -8.87
N VAL A 324 -27.43 -16.50 -9.84
CA VAL A 324 -28.00 -17.76 -10.38
C VAL A 324 -27.74 -18.94 -9.46
N GLY A 325 -26.58 -18.99 -8.81
CA GLY A 325 -26.13 -20.15 -8.02
C GLY A 325 -26.11 -19.91 -6.51
N PRO A 326 -25.01 -19.37 -5.95
CA PRO A 326 -24.79 -19.35 -4.49
C PRO A 326 -25.89 -18.65 -3.71
N LEU A 327 -26.44 -17.55 -4.22
CA LEU A 327 -27.47 -16.76 -3.54
C LEU A 327 -28.80 -17.53 -3.44
N LYS A 328 -29.22 -18.18 -4.55
CA LYS A 328 -30.44 -19.00 -4.56
C LYS A 328 -30.33 -20.24 -3.66
N LYS A 329 -29.15 -20.89 -3.69
CA LYS A 329 -28.87 -22.08 -2.88
C LYS A 329 -28.59 -21.78 -1.41
N LYS A 330 -28.47 -20.49 -1.04
CA LYS A 330 -28.06 -20.02 0.30
C LYS A 330 -26.72 -20.63 0.75
N ASP A 331 -25.80 -20.81 -0.20
CA ASP A 331 -24.47 -21.35 0.05
C ASP A 331 -23.51 -20.20 0.41
N PHE A 332 -23.36 -19.94 1.71
CA PHE A 332 -22.54 -18.86 2.23
C PHE A 332 -21.05 -19.05 1.94
N ARG A 333 -20.58 -20.30 1.85
CA ARG A 333 -19.19 -20.58 1.50
C ARG A 333 -18.92 -20.18 0.05
N ALA A 334 -19.76 -20.63 -0.88
CA ALA A 334 -19.65 -20.25 -2.29
C ALA A 334 -19.84 -18.74 -2.49
N MET A 335 -20.75 -18.07 -1.75
CA MET A 335 -20.87 -16.61 -1.76
C MET A 335 -19.56 -15.93 -1.37
N THR A 336 -18.87 -16.43 -0.32
CA THR A 336 -17.60 -15.88 0.14
C THR A 336 -16.51 -15.98 -0.92
N TYR A 337 -16.35 -17.15 -1.53
CA TYR A 337 -15.38 -17.31 -2.62
C TYR A 337 -15.72 -16.42 -3.81
N THR A 338 -17.00 -16.31 -4.16
CA THR A 338 -17.46 -15.46 -5.28
C THR A 338 -17.17 -13.98 -5.01
N VAL A 339 -17.49 -13.46 -3.81
CA VAL A 339 -17.28 -12.04 -3.53
C VAL A 339 -15.79 -11.70 -3.46
N VAL A 340 -14.95 -12.54 -2.88
CA VAL A 340 -13.50 -12.31 -2.86
C VAL A 340 -12.93 -12.35 -4.29
N ALA A 341 -13.38 -13.29 -5.11
CA ALA A 341 -13.02 -13.34 -6.52
C ALA A 341 -13.54 -12.10 -7.29
N ALA A 342 -14.75 -11.61 -6.98
CA ALA A 342 -15.31 -10.39 -7.57
C ALA A 342 -14.49 -9.15 -7.21
N VAL A 343 -14.11 -8.97 -5.93
CA VAL A 343 -13.22 -7.89 -5.51
C VAL A 343 -11.91 -7.94 -6.29
N PHE A 344 -11.30 -9.12 -6.37
CA PHE A 344 -10.04 -9.28 -7.08
C PHE A 344 -10.20 -9.02 -8.59
N SER A 345 -11.31 -9.46 -9.20
CA SER A 345 -11.59 -9.21 -10.62
C SER A 345 -11.81 -7.74 -10.95
N ILE A 346 -12.43 -6.97 -10.04
CA ILE A 346 -12.57 -5.51 -10.18
C ILE A 346 -11.18 -4.85 -10.24
N PHE A 347 -10.29 -5.20 -9.32
CA PHE A 347 -8.93 -4.67 -9.36
C PHE A 347 -8.16 -5.09 -10.62
N LEU A 348 -8.29 -6.34 -11.05
CA LEU A 348 -7.68 -6.80 -12.29
C LEU A 348 -8.20 -6.05 -13.53
N ALA A 349 -9.50 -5.74 -13.58
CA ALA A 349 -10.09 -4.93 -14.65
C ALA A 349 -9.56 -3.48 -14.62
N LEU A 350 -9.49 -2.89 -13.42
CA LEU A 350 -8.92 -1.55 -13.24
C LEU A 350 -7.47 -1.49 -13.70
N ASP A 351 -6.62 -2.41 -13.22
CA ASP A 351 -5.17 -2.38 -13.46
C ASP A 351 -4.77 -2.85 -14.86
N GLY A 352 -5.44 -3.88 -15.34
CA GLY A 352 -5.09 -4.50 -16.61
C GLY A 352 -5.65 -3.74 -17.82
N VAL A 353 -6.68 -2.93 -17.63
CA VAL A 353 -7.39 -2.28 -18.74
C VAL A 353 -7.51 -0.78 -18.55
N LEU A 354 -8.15 -0.32 -17.45
CA LEU A 354 -8.50 1.10 -17.31
C LEU A 354 -7.30 1.96 -16.94
N GLN A 355 -6.53 1.56 -15.94
CA GLN A 355 -5.44 2.36 -15.38
C GLN A 355 -4.29 2.58 -16.36
N PRO A 356 -3.81 1.58 -17.14
CA PRO A 356 -2.76 1.82 -18.12
C PRO A 356 -3.14 2.87 -19.17
N SER A 357 -4.38 2.86 -19.61
CA SER A 357 -4.89 3.82 -20.59
C SER A 357 -4.93 5.24 -20.03
N ILE A 358 -5.43 5.41 -18.80
CA ILE A 358 -5.47 6.70 -18.10
C ILE A 358 -4.06 7.21 -17.80
N LEU A 359 -3.16 6.35 -17.32
CA LEU A 359 -1.78 6.73 -17.01
C LEU A 359 -0.98 7.13 -18.24
N ASN A 360 -1.26 6.54 -19.41
CA ASN A 360 -0.63 6.94 -20.66
C ASN A 360 -1.00 8.37 -21.06
N VAL A 361 -2.21 8.84 -20.76
CA VAL A 361 -2.61 10.24 -20.99
C VAL A 361 -1.83 11.19 -20.08
N LYS A 362 -1.62 10.79 -18.81
CA LYS A 362 -0.87 11.59 -17.81
C LYS A 362 0.64 11.51 -17.98
N SER A 363 1.13 10.62 -18.83
CA SER A 363 2.55 10.37 -18.98
C SER A 363 3.23 11.44 -19.85
N ASP A 364 4.36 11.95 -19.38
CA ASP A 364 5.23 12.85 -20.17
C ASP A 364 5.89 12.14 -21.37
N LYS A 365 5.63 10.84 -21.58
CA LYS A 365 6.23 10.05 -22.67
C LYS A 365 5.90 10.64 -24.05
N ARG A 366 4.65 11.09 -24.24
CA ARG A 366 4.22 11.71 -25.49
C ARG A 366 4.96 13.01 -25.72
N LEU A 367 4.98 13.89 -24.71
CA LEU A 367 5.71 15.16 -24.76
C LEU A 367 7.20 14.93 -25.03
N ALA A 368 7.83 13.98 -24.36
CA ALA A 368 9.23 13.63 -24.59
C ALA A 368 9.51 13.16 -26.02
N LYS A 369 8.57 12.37 -26.60
CA LYS A 369 8.65 11.93 -28.00
C LYS A 369 8.59 13.13 -28.95
N ASP A 370 7.59 14.00 -28.75
CA ASP A 370 7.41 15.20 -29.57
C ASP A 370 8.64 16.11 -29.51
N VAL A 371 9.19 16.33 -28.30
CA VAL A 371 10.41 17.11 -28.09
C VAL A 371 11.62 16.49 -28.81
N MET A 372 11.80 15.16 -28.75
CA MET A 372 12.90 14.47 -29.43
C MET A 372 12.75 14.49 -30.97
N GLU A 373 11.53 14.55 -31.46
CA GLU A 373 11.26 14.69 -32.90
C GLU A 373 11.63 16.10 -33.41
N PHE A 374 11.39 17.15 -32.59
CA PHE A 374 11.78 18.53 -32.93
C PHE A 374 13.29 18.80 -32.75
N VAL A 375 13.98 18.12 -31.83
CA VAL A 375 15.40 18.36 -31.51
C VAL A 375 16.13 17.01 -31.40
N PRO A 376 16.33 16.29 -32.53
CA PRO A 376 16.88 14.93 -32.48
C PRO A 376 18.36 14.90 -32.03
N GLU A 377 19.17 15.93 -32.33
CA GLU A 377 20.61 15.99 -32.06
C GLU A 377 21.06 17.23 -31.29
N GLY A 378 20.15 17.97 -30.68
CA GLY A 378 20.48 19.23 -29.97
C GLY A 378 20.67 19.08 -28.47
N ASN A 379 21.23 20.11 -27.86
CA ASN A 379 21.23 20.29 -26.43
C ASN A 379 19.84 20.75 -25.97
N LEU A 380 19.13 19.89 -25.24
CA LEU A 380 17.87 20.21 -24.62
C LEU A 380 18.12 20.89 -23.27
N TYR A 381 17.44 22.00 -23.05
CA TYR A 381 17.50 22.73 -21.80
C TYR A 381 16.12 22.83 -21.18
N SER A 382 16.04 22.73 -19.86
CA SER A 382 14.81 22.98 -19.11
C SER A 382 14.88 24.34 -18.42
N TYR A 383 13.83 25.14 -18.57
CA TYR A 383 13.66 26.35 -17.76
C TYR A 383 12.84 26.02 -16.51
N ILE A 384 13.46 26.18 -15.35
CA ILE A 384 12.82 25.88 -14.07
C ILE A 384 12.65 27.20 -13.32
N LYS A 385 11.40 27.58 -13.09
CA LYS A 385 11.05 28.82 -12.37
C LYS A 385 11.21 28.64 -10.84
N VAL A 386 11.14 27.40 -10.36
CA VAL A 386 11.24 27.04 -8.94
C VAL A 386 12.29 25.95 -8.78
N ASP A 387 13.32 26.19 -7.95
CA ASP A 387 14.48 25.29 -7.77
C ASP A 387 14.14 23.85 -7.38
N MET A 388 12.96 23.61 -6.82
CA MET A 388 12.47 22.28 -6.42
C MET A 388 11.83 21.47 -7.56
N MET A 389 11.48 22.09 -8.70
CA MET A 389 10.90 21.38 -9.85
C MET A 389 11.99 20.82 -10.74
N ARG A 390 11.93 19.53 -11.02
CA ARG A 390 12.80 18.85 -11.97
C ARG A 390 12.00 17.97 -12.91
N PHE A 391 12.32 18.01 -14.21
CA PHE A 391 11.64 17.20 -15.24
C PHE A 391 12.20 15.78 -15.31
N PHE A 392 12.17 15.04 -14.19
CA PHE A 392 12.73 13.69 -14.12
C PHE A 392 12.11 12.72 -15.13
N THR A 393 10.80 12.79 -15.34
CA THR A 393 10.07 11.94 -16.27
C THR A 393 10.45 12.21 -17.72
N ILE A 394 10.52 13.48 -18.11
CA ILE A 394 10.97 13.87 -19.46
C ILE A 394 12.43 13.44 -19.67
N ASN A 395 13.32 13.70 -18.72
CA ASN A 395 14.71 13.23 -18.77
C ASN A 395 14.82 11.73 -18.96
N PHE A 396 13.99 10.96 -18.25
CA PHE A 396 13.97 9.51 -18.39
C PHE A 396 13.57 9.07 -19.81
N TYR A 397 12.48 9.64 -20.35
CA TYR A 397 12.02 9.27 -21.68
C TYR A 397 12.91 9.80 -22.82
N CYS A 398 13.56 10.93 -22.65
CA CYS A 398 14.52 11.47 -23.62
C CYS A 398 15.88 10.73 -23.57
N GLY A 399 16.14 9.90 -22.56
CA GLY A 399 17.43 9.24 -22.37
C GLY A 399 18.60 10.20 -22.12
N LYS A 400 18.32 11.48 -21.83
CA LYS A 400 19.31 12.55 -21.65
C LYS A 400 18.94 13.35 -20.39
N SER A 401 19.96 13.78 -19.67
CA SER A 401 19.79 14.76 -18.58
C SER A 401 19.62 16.15 -19.18
N LEU A 402 18.45 16.77 -19.01
CA LEU A 402 18.23 18.15 -19.43
C LEU A 402 19.03 19.09 -18.53
N SER A 403 19.87 19.90 -19.14
CA SER A 403 20.58 20.97 -18.44
C SER A 403 19.62 22.08 -18.04
N ILE A 404 19.78 22.63 -16.83
CA ILE A 404 18.97 23.77 -16.40
C ILE A 404 19.44 24.99 -17.13
N TRP A 405 18.55 25.60 -17.93
CA TRP A 405 18.83 26.85 -18.56
C TRP A 405 18.74 27.99 -17.52
N ARG A 406 19.85 28.71 -17.33
CA ARG A 406 19.87 29.94 -16.54
C ARG A 406 20.01 31.12 -17.52
N PRO A 407 19.12 32.12 -17.48
CA PRO A 407 19.23 33.26 -18.38
C PRO A 407 20.55 33.98 -18.15
N CYS A 408 21.44 33.90 -19.12
CA CYS A 408 22.68 34.66 -19.11
C CYS A 408 22.41 36.01 -19.78
N ARG A 409 22.75 37.11 -19.13
CA ARG A 409 22.44 38.49 -19.59
C ARG A 409 23.07 38.90 -20.94
N ARG A 410 23.78 38.02 -21.67
CA ARG A 410 24.59 38.38 -22.83
C ARG A 410 24.50 37.55 -24.10
N LEU A 411 23.56 36.62 -24.21
CA LEU A 411 23.43 35.87 -25.47
C LEU A 411 21.94 35.80 -25.90
N ALA A 412 21.66 36.45 -27.03
CA ALA A 412 20.43 36.29 -27.76
C ALA A 412 20.45 34.88 -28.42
N ILE A 413 19.94 33.88 -27.73
CA ILE A 413 19.72 32.54 -28.29
C ILE A 413 18.23 32.49 -28.66
N THR A 414 17.93 32.11 -29.89
CA THR A 414 16.58 31.84 -30.35
C THR A 414 16.06 30.62 -29.58
N CYS A 415 15.32 30.88 -28.50
CA CYS A 415 14.70 29.82 -27.68
C CYS A 415 13.27 29.62 -28.17
N VAL A 416 12.94 28.39 -28.53
CA VAL A 416 11.54 27.99 -28.70
C VAL A 416 10.97 27.76 -27.32
N TYR A 417 10.07 28.63 -26.88
CA TYR A 417 9.39 28.50 -25.60
C TYR A 417 8.16 27.57 -25.76
N TYR A 418 8.16 26.43 -25.08
CA TYR A 418 6.93 25.70 -24.82
C TYR A 418 6.45 26.06 -23.41
N TYR A 419 5.33 26.77 -23.32
CA TYR A 419 4.58 26.91 -22.07
C TYR A 419 3.75 25.65 -21.86
N ILE A 420 4.05 24.93 -20.77
CA ILE A 420 3.15 23.89 -20.25
C ILE A 420 2.38 24.57 -19.12
N PHE A 421 1.09 24.80 -19.33
CA PHE A 421 0.14 25.22 -18.31
C PHE A 421 -0.34 24.02 -17.50
#